data_a4edfa60c12c005d6d6426b1bbf7d650
#
_entry.id   a4edfa60c12c005d6d6426b1bbf7d650
#
_cell.length_a   1.000
_cell.length_b   1.000
_cell.length_c   1.000
_cell.angle_alpha   90.00
_cell.angle_beta   90.00
_cell.angle_gamma   90.00
#
_symmetry.space_group_name_H-M   'P 1'
#
loop_
_entity.id
_entity.type
_entity.pdbx_description
1 polymer ?
#
loop_
_entity_poly.entity_id
_entity_poly.type
_entity_poly.pdbx_seq_one_letter_code
_entity_poly.pdbx_strand_id
1 'polypeptide(L)'
;SSGTWSAKSAGSALPSPARPCAIAKQAAEQHASQLPFALTAAQQRTLNEVSSDLARERPMRRMLQGEVGSGKTAVALLASAQVVAAGAQVAWLVPTEVLAEQHFRNVSALAERLGLAPLLLAGKLRAGERRERIRRIEDGSANVIVGTHALLSESVTFRELSAVVVDEQHRFGVAQRLKLVDKAGVRAPHLLVMTATPIPRSLAL
;
A
#
# COMPACT_ATOMS: atom_id res chain seq x y z
N SER A 1 -44.06 29.60 11.06
CA SER A 1 -42.72 29.43 11.64
C SER A 1 -41.82 28.78 10.59
N SER A 2 -41.02 29.64 9.99
CA SER A 2 -40.07 29.35 8.90
C SER A 2 -38.77 28.81 9.52
N GLY A 3 -38.52 27.51 9.38
CA GLY A 3 -37.25 26.88 9.72
C GLY A 3 -36.21 27.10 8.61
N THR A 4 -35.27 27.99 8.84
CA THR A 4 -34.10 28.21 8.01
C THR A 4 -33.11 27.04 8.15
N TRP A 5 -32.98 26.19 7.14
CA TRP A 5 -31.89 25.23 7.02
C TRP A 5 -30.64 25.96 6.57
N SER A 6 -29.67 26.13 7.47
CA SER A 6 -28.34 26.59 7.13
C SER A 6 -27.54 25.42 6.61
N ALA A 7 -27.28 25.37 5.33
CA ALA A 7 -26.30 24.46 4.74
C ALA A 7 -24.91 24.90 5.20
N LYS A 8 -24.31 24.16 6.13
CA LYS A 8 -22.86 24.25 6.36
C LYS A 8 -22.17 23.76 5.10
N SER A 9 -21.55 24.68 4.39
CA SER A 9 -20.61 24.37 3.32
C SER A 9 -19.50 23.49 3.91
N ALA A 10 -19.50 22.21 3.54
CA ALA A 10 -18.32 21.36 3.69
C ALA A 10 -17.22 22.02 2.86
N GLY A 11 -16.30 22.70 3.51
CA GLY A 11 -15.12 23.25 2.86
C GLY A 11 -14.44 22.12 2.09
N SER A 12 -14.28 22.29 0.79
CA SER A 12 -13.47 21.43 -0.06
C SER A 12 -12.01 21.67 0.29
N ALA A 13 -11.56 21.08 1.41
CA ALA A 13 -10.15 21.01 1.69
C ALA A 13 -9.51 20.21 0.53
N LEU A 14 -8.59 20.83 -0.19
CA LEU A 14 -7.78 20.12 -1.19
C LEU A 14 -7.17 18.88 -0.49
N PRO A 15 -7.18 17.72 -1.15
CA PRO A 15 -6.58 16.53 -0.54
C PRO A 15 -5.13 16.83 -0.17
N SER A 16 -4.73 16.44 1.05
CA SER A 16 -3.34 16.60 1.49
C SER A 16 -2.38 16.06 0.42
N PRO A 17 -1.26 16.76 0.13
CA PRO A 17 -0.31 16.31 -0.87
C PRO A 17 0.28 14.95 -0.48
N ALA A 18 0.64 14.14 -1.46
CA ALA A 18 1.41 12.93 -1.23
C ALA A 18 2.91 13.23 -1.24
N ARG A 19 3.69 12.31 -0.70
CA ARG A 19 5.15 12.32 -0.88
C ARG A 19 5.48 11.77 -2.27
N PRO A 20 6.15 12.51 -3.17
CA PRO A 20 6.64 11.94 -4.40
C PRO A 20 7.66 10.84 -4.14
N CYS A 21 7.43 9.67 -4.73
CA CYS A 21 8.32 8.51 -4.66
C CYS A 21 8.95 8.28 -6.05
N ALA A 22 9.58 9.33 -6.60
CA ALA A 22 10.28 9.23 -7.87
C ALA A 22 11.60 8.47 -7.72
N ILE A 23 11.85 7.55 -8.64
CA ILE A 23 13.17 6.91 -8.81
C ILE A 23 13.61 7.07 -10.26
N ALA A 24 14.92 7.00 -10.50
CA ALA A 24 15.45 7.00 -11.85
C ALA A 24 14.88 5.79 -12.64
N LYS A 25 14.58 5.99 -13.93
CA LYS A 25 14.08 4.92 -14.80
C LYS A 25 14.98 3.68 -14.75
N GLN A 26 16.29 3.88 -14.75
CA GLN A 26 17.27 2.81 -14.65
C GLN A 26 17.13 1.98 -13.35
N ALA A 27 16.83 2.63 -12.21
CA ALA A 27 16.58 1.94 -10.95
C ALA A 27 15.28 1.12 -11.00
N ALA A 28 14.23 1.62 -11.64
CA ALA A 28 13.00 0.87 -11.86
C ALA A 28 13.22 -0.37 -12.75
N GLU A 29 13.98 -0.24 -13.82
CA GLU A 29 14.37 -1.34 -14.70
C GLU A 29 15.24 -2.37 -13.95
N GLN A 30 16.16 -1.92 -13.12
CA GLN A 30 16.97 -2.76 -12.26
C GLN A 30 16.11 -3.54 -11.27
N HIS A 31 15.13 -2.92 -10.60
CA HIS A 31 14.21 -3.64 -9.72
C HIS A 31 13.42 -4.71 -10.49
N ALA A 32 12.93 -4.41 -11.69
CA ALA A 32 12.21 -5.38 -12.51
C ALA A 32 13.10 -6.58 -12.92
N SER A 33 14.38 -6.35 -13.19
CA SER A 33 15.33 -7.41 -13.54
C SER A 33 15.69 -8.35 -12.38
N GLN A 34 15.41 -7.96 -11.13
CA GLN A 34 15.62 -8.81 -9.95
C GLN A 34 14.52 -9.87 -9.76
N LEU A 35 13.42 -9.78 -10.48
CA LEU A 35 12.37 -10.80 -10.43
C LEU A 35 12.87 -12.10 -11.08
N PRO A 36 12.45 -13.29 -10.60
CA PRO A 36 12.82 -14.58 -11.16
C PRO A 36 12.10 -14.89 -12.49
N PHE A 37 11.33 -13.95 -13.02
CA PHE A 37 10.56 -14.05 -14.27
C PHE A 37 10.50 -12.68 -14.96
N ALA A 38 10.30 -12.69 -16.27
CA ALA A 38 10.07 -11.46 -17.02
C ALA A 38 8.63 -10.98 -16.86
N LEU A 39 8.45 -9.66 -16.75
CA LEU A 39 7.11 -9.05 -16.74
C LEU A 39 6.48 -9.17 -18.14
N THR A 40 5.19 -9.46 -18.19
CA THR A 40 4.43 -9.35 -19.43
C THR A 40 4.32 -7.89 -19.87
N ALA A 41 4.05 -7.66 -21.15
CA ALA A 41 3.84 -6.30 -21.67
C ALA A 41 2.72 -5.54 -20.94
N ALA A 42 1.67 -6.23 -20.48
CA ALA A 42 0.59 -5.64 -19.71
C ALA A 42 1.05 -5.23 -18.30
N GLN A 43 1.80 -6.10 -17.61
CA GLN A 43 2.38 -5.80 -16.30
C GLN A 43 3.36 -4.63 -16.37
N GLN A 44 4.20 -4.60 -17.42
CA GLN A 44 5.15 -3.50 -17.63
C GLN A 44 4.45 -2.16 -17.88
N ARG A 45 3.39 -2.13 -18.71
CA ARG A 45 2.57 -0.91 -18.89
C ARG A 45 1.96 -0.45 -17.58
N THR A 46 1.33 -1.36 -16.84
CA THR A 46 0.72 -1.05 -15.53
C THR A 46 1.75 -0.53 -14.53
N LEU A 47 2.93 -1.16 -14.47
CA LEU A 47 4.02 -0.70 -13.60
C LEU A 47 4.47 0.72 -13.96
N ASN A 48 4.63 1.02 -15.25
CA ASN A 48 5.02 2.35 -15.72
C ASN A 48 3.99 3.42 -15.32
N GLU A 49 2.70 3.11 -15.41
CA GLU A 49 1.63 4.00 -14.98
C GLU A 49 1.65 4.22 -13.46
N VAL A 50 1.79 3.15 -12.68
CA VAL A 50 1.90 3.22 -11.22
C VAL A 50 3.13 4.04 -10.82
N SER A 51 4.28 3.80 -11.44
CA SER A 51 5.53 4.52 -11.19
C SER A 51 5.40 6.02 -11.49
N SER A 52 4.73 6.35 -12.59
CA SER A 52 4.46 7.74 -12.96
C SER A 52 3.56 8.45 -11.94
N ASP A 53 2.56 7.77 -11.39
CA ASP A 53 1.68 8.35 -10.38
C ASP A 53 2.35 8.45 -9.01
N LEU A 54 3.19 7.47 -8.64
CA LEU A 54 3.98 7.51 -7.40
C LEU A 54 4.98 8.70 -7.39
N ALA A 55 5.41 9.14 -8.56
CA ALA A 55 6.33 10.28 -8.68
C ALA A 55 5.66 11.66 -8.50
N ARG A 56 4.33 11.71 -8.37
CA ARG A 56 3.58 12.97 -8.24
C ARG A 56 3.34 13.33 -6.77
N GLU A 57 3.14 14.61 -6.52
CA GLU A 57 2.67 15.11 -5.20
C GLU A 57 1.19 14.82 -4.94
N ARG A 58 0.44 14.42 -5.97
CA ARG A 58 -0.96 14.03 -5.83
C ARG A 58 -1.05 12.57 -5.39
N PRO A 59 -1.84 12.24 -4.34
CA PRO A 59 -2.02 10.85 -3.90
C PRO A 59 -2.57 9.97 -5.03
N MET A 60 -1.82 8.94 -5.41
CA MET A 60 -2.29 7.92 -6.32
C MET A 60 -3.46 7.15 -5.70
N ARG A 61 -4.49 6.90 -6.47
CA ARG A 61 -5.60 6.00 -6.11
C ARG A 61 -5.86 5.08 -7.30
N ARG A 62 -5.20 3.93 -7.31
CA ARG A 62 -5.31 2.95 -8.41
C ARG A 62 -5.83 1.61 -7.95
N MET A 63 -6.51 0.94 -8.86
CA MET A 63 -6.94 -0.44 -8.72
C MET A 63 -6.21 -1.31 -9.74
N LEU A 64 -5.53 -2.35 -9.25
CA LEU A 64 -4.98 -3.43 -10.05
C LEU A 64 -6.03 -4.54 -10.16
N GLN A 65 -6.62 -4.66 -11.32
CA GLN A 65 -7.60 -5.70 -11.62
C GLN A 65 -6.96 -6.78 -12.50
N GLY A 66 -7.24 -8.03 -12.19
CA GLY A 66 -6.76 -9.17 -12.98
C GLY A 66 -7.10 -10.48 -12.30
N GLU A 67 -7.13 -11.56 -13.05
CA GLU A 67 -7.38 -12.90 -12.53
C GLU A 67 -6.36 -13.33 -11.47
N VAL A 68 -6.69 -14.37 -10.71
CA VAL A 68 -5.74 -15.01 -9.78
C VAL A 68 -4.55 -15.52 -10.60
N GLY A 69 -3.33 -15.25 -10.14
CA GLY A 69 -2.11 -15.61 -10.87
C GLY A 69 -1.67 -14.65 -11.98
N SER A 70 -2.43 -13.56 -12.26
CA SER A 70 -2.06 -12.56 -13.28
C SER A 70 -0.81 -11.72 -12.93
N GLY A 71 -0.20 -11.94 -11.76
CA GLY A 71 1.00 -11.23 -11.32
C GLY A 71 0.76 -9.84 -10.71
N LYS A 72 -0.44 -9.53 -10.23
CA LYS A 72 -0.73 -8.28 -9.48
C LYS A 72 0.25 -8.05 -8.33
N THR A 73 0.58 -9.12 -7.60
CA THR A 73 1.54 -9.09 -6.49
C THR A 73 2.92 -8.62 -6.93
N ALA A 74 3.38 -9.02 -8.12
CA ALA A 74 4.68 -8.58 -8.66
C ALA A 74 4.69 -7.08 -8.94
N VAL A 75 3.63 -6.55 -9.55
CA VAL A 75 3.50 -5.10 -9.80
C VAL A 75 3.45 -4.33 -8.48
N ALA A 76 2.67 -4.80 -7.50
CA ALA A 76 2.59 -4.16 -6.19
C ALA A 76 3.91 -4.22 -5.43
N LEU A 77 4.68 -5.32 -5.57
CA LEU A 77 6.01 -5.47 -4.96
C LEU A 77 7.01 -4.47 -5.56
N LEU A 78 7.04 -4.34 -6.88
CA LEU A 78 7.92 -3.37 -7.55
C LEU A 78 7.53 -1.92 -7.23
N ALA A 79 6.23 -1.62 -7.14
CA ALA A 79 5.75 -0.33 -6.65
C ALA A 79 6.20 -0.07 -5.21
N SER A 80 6.16 -1.09 -4.34
CA SER A 80 6.68 -1.00 -2.97
C SER A 80 8.19 -0.75 -2.94
N ALA A 81 8.95 -1.43 -3.79
CA ALA A 81 10.40 -1.21 -3.91
C ALA A 81 10.72 0.24 -4.32
N GLN A 82 9.95 0.83 -5.21
CA GLN A 82 10.08 2.24 -5.59
C GLN A 82 9.86 3.17 -4.39
N VAL A 83 8.81 2.95 -3.60
CA VAL A 83 8.51 3.75 -2.40
C VAL A 83 9.62 3.63 -1.37
N VAL A 84 10.12 2.41 -1.15
CA VAL A 84 11.23 2.15 -0.23
C VAL A 84 12.53 2.81 -0.70
N ALA A 85 12.84 2.75 -1.99
CA ALA A 85 14.00 3.43 -2.57
C ALA A 85 13.93 4.96 -2.41
N ALA A 86 12.73 5.54 -2.33
CA ALA A 86 12.52 6.94 -1.98
C ALA A 86 12.61 7.22 -0.46
N GLY A 87 12.97 6.24 0.36
CA GLY A 87 13.17 6.38 1.81
C GLY A 87 11.88 6.37 2.62
N ALA A 88 10.80 5.75 2.11
CA ALA A 88 9.52 5.70 2.77
C ALA A 88 9.06 4.27 3.08
N GLN A 89 7.96 4.14 3.80
CA GLN A 89 7.38 2.85 4.21
C GLN A 89 6.11 2.54 3.41
N VAL A 90 5.84 1.24 3.27
CA VAL A 90 4.64 0.70 2.62
C VAL A 90 3.91 -0.23 3.59
N ALA A 91 2.60 -0.06 3.73
CA ALA A 91 1.73 -0.98 4.46
C ALA A 91 0.93 -1.84 3.48
N TRP A 92 0.99 -3.16 3.66
CA TRP A 92 0.16 -4.13 2.93
C TRP A 92 -0.95 -4.62 3.85
N LEU A 93 -2.17 -4.17 3.58
CA LEU A 93 -3.37 -4.54 4.32
C LEU A 93 -4.07 -5.70 3.64
N VAL A 94 -4.18 -6.82 4.33
CA VAL A 94 -4.77 -8.06 3.81
C VAL A 94 -5.84 -8.60 4.77
N PRO A 95 -6.87 -9.29 4.26
CA PRO A 95 -8.05 -9.63 5.05
C PRO A 95 -7.85 -10.74 6.08
N THR A 96 -6.88 -11.64 5.88
CA THR A 96 -6.67 -12.79 6.73
C THR A 96 -5.19 -12.98 7.08
N GLU A 97 -4.94 -13.65 8.21
CA GLU A 97 -3.58 -13.98 8.66
C GLU A 97 -2.86 -14.90 7.65
N VAL A 98 -3.58 -15.84 7.05
CA VAL A 98 -3.02 -16.76 6.03
C VAL A 98 -2.53 -15.99 4.81
N LEU A 99 -3.31 -15.01 4.32
CA LEU A 99 -2.89 -14.15 3.22
C LEU A 99 -1.74 -13.23 3.63
N ALA A 100 -1.73 -12.75 4.88
CA ALA A 100 -0.62 -11.95 5.40
C ALA A 100 0.69 -12.74 5.40
N GLU A 101 0.68 -13.97 5.85
CA GLU A 101 1.84 -14.85 5.82
C GLU A 101 2.28 -15.17 4.39
N GLN A 102 1.33 -15.41 3.48
CA GLN A 102 1.63 -15.67 2.07
C GLN A 102 2.31 -14.46 1.41
N HIS A 103 1.74 -13.26 1.57
CA HIS A 103 2.35 -12.04 1.04
C HIS A 103 3.68 -11.74 1.69
N PHE A 104 3.80 -11.92 3.00
CA PHE A 104 5.07 -11.75 3.71
C PHE A 104 6.17 -12.67 3.15
N ARG A 105 5.86 -13.94 2.90
CA ARG A 105 6.82 -14.88 2.27
C ARG A 105 7.22 -14.43 0.88
N ASN A 106 6.27 -13.99 0.06
CA ASN A 106 6.54 -13.49 -1.29
C ASN A 106 7.44 -12.25 -1.29
N VAL A 107 7.18 -11.30 -0.39
CA VAL A 107 8.01 -10.10 -0.21
C VAL A 107 9.39 -10.49 0.30
N SER A 108 9.47 -11.38 1.31
CA SER A 108 10.73 -11.81 1.91
C SER A 108 11.64 -12.54 0.94
N ALA A 109 11.07 -13.32 0.01
CA ALA A 109 11.84 -14.04 -1.01
C ALA A 109 12.63 -13.12 -1.96
N LEU A 110 12.21 -11.85 -2.11
CA LEU A 110 12.86 -10.86 -2.97
C LEU A 110 13.42 -9.67 -2.18
N ALA A 111 13.31 -9.71 -0.84
CA ALA A 111 13.63 -8.59 0.01
C ALA A 111 15.06 -8.08 -0.18
N GLU A 112 16.04 -8.97 -0.12
CA GLU A 112 17.47 -8.62 -0.26
C GLU A 112 17.75 -7.97 -1.63
N ARG A 113 17.22 -8.57 -2.69
CA ARG A 113 17.43 -8.08 -4.07
C ARG A 113 16.81 -6.70 -4.32
N LEU A 114 15.71 -6.41 -3.67
CA LEU A 114 14.94 -5.17 -3.84
C LEU A 114 15.19 -4.13 -2.72
N GLY A 115 16.14 -4.39 -1.81
CA GLY A 115 16.44 -3.50 -0.69
C GLY A 115 15.28 -3.37 0.30
N LEU A 116 14.44 -4.41 0.46
CA LEU A 116 13.28 -4.41 1.33
C LEU A 116 13.62 -4.97 2.71
N ALA A 117 13.02 -4.42 3.74
CA ALA A 117 13.03 -4.94 5.11
C ALA A 117 11.59 -5.29 5.53
N PRO A 118 11.09 -6.48 5.15
CA PRO A 118 9.71 -6.86 5.41
C PRO A 118 9.49 -7.18 6.88
N LEU A 119 8.26 -6.89 7.36
CA LEU A 119 7.81 -7.23 8.70
C LEU A 119 6.35 -7.69 8.63
N LEU A 120 6.06 -8.81 9.29
CA LEU A 120 4.71 -9.33 9.43
C LEU A 120 4.10 -8.87 10.77
N LEU A 121 2.95 -8.19 10.71
CA LEU A 121 2.17 -7.80 11.89
C LEU A 121 0.77 -8.44 11.80
N ALA A 122 0.71 -9.75 12.04
CA ALA A 122 -0.52 -10.55 12.01
C ALA A 122 -0.43 -11.66 13.06
N GLY A 123 -1.58 -12.25 13.41
CA GLY A 123 -1.67 -13.37 14.32
C GLY A 123 -1.50 -13.02 15.80
N LYS A 124 -1.48 -14.05 16.61
CA LYS A 124 -1.26 -13.95 18.05
C LYS A 124 0.24 -13.87 18.36
N LEU A 125 0.73 -12.67 18.56
CA LEU A 125 2.09 -12.39 18.98
C LEU A 125 2.19 -12.31 20.50
N ARG A 126 3.31 -12.76 21.08
CA ARG A 126 3.64 -12.48 22.48
C ARG A 126 3.84 -10.98 22.67
N ALA A 127 3.50 -10.45 23.85
CA ALA A 127 3.55 -9.02 24.11
C ALA A 127 4.93 -8.38 23.83
N GLY A 128 6.01 -9.08 24.16
CA GLY A 128 7.39 -8.61 23.89
C GLY A 128 7.70 -8.56 22.39
N GLU A 129 7.34 -9.60 21.66
CA GLU A 129 7.52 -9.69 20.21
C GLU A 129 6.70 -8.62 19.47
N ARG A 130 5.45 -8.41 19.90
CA ARG A 130 4.61 -7.35 19.35
C ARG A 130 5.24 -5.97 19.55
N ARG A 131 5.75 -5.67 20.74
CA ARG A 131 6.42 -4.39 21.03
C ARG A 131 7.64 -4.18 20.15
N GLU A 132 8.47 -5.22 20.00
CA GLU A 132 9.67 -5.14 19.15
C GLU A 132 9.31 -4.90 17.68
N ARG A 133 8.27 -5.56 17.16
CA ARG A 133 7.80 -5.33 15.79
C ARG A 133 7.27 -3.90 15.60
N ILE A 134 6.51 -3.38 16.56
CA ILE A 134 6.01 -1.99 16.52
C ILE A 134 7.19 -1.01 16.53
N ARG A 135 8.19 -1.20 17.39
CA ARG A 135 9.38 -0.37 17.43
C ARG A 135 10.10 -0.31 16.09
N ARG A 136 10.23 -1.45 15.40
CA ARG A 136 10.84 -1.51 14.07
C ARG A 136 10.01 -0.80 12.98
N ILE A 137 8.73 -0.65 13.16
CA ILE A 137 7.88 0.18 12.29
C ILE A 137 8.13 1.67 12.59
N GLU A 138 8.18 2.04 13.87
CA GLU A 138 8.36 3.42 14.31
C GLU A 138 9.75 3.98 13.95
N ASP A 139 10.81 3.19 14.09
CA ASP A 139 12.17 3.61 13.76
C ASP A 139 12.48 3.52 12.26
N GLY A 140 11.59 2.91 11.47
CA GLY A 140 11.74 2.74 10.02
C GLY A 140 12.69 1.63 9.60
N SER A 141 13.19 0.81 10.52
CA SER A 141 14.04 -0.36 10.20
C SER A 141 13.23 -1.46 9.47
N ALA A 142 11.91 -1.48 9.62
CA ALA A 142 11.00 -2.21 8.74
C ALA A 142 10.39 -1.22 7.74
N ASN A 143 10.47 -1.53 6.44
CA ASN A 143 9.99 -0.63 5.39
C ASN A 143 8.83 -1.19 4.55
N VAL A 144 8.57 -2.50 4.57
CA VAL A 144 7.37 -3.14 4.02
C VAL A 144 6.65 -3.90 5.12
N ILE A 145 5.53 -3.38 5.57
CA ILE A 145 4.79 -3.94 6.70
C ILE A 145 3.54 -4.66 6.18
N VAL A 146 3.53 -5.98 6.29
CA VAL A 146 2.38 -6.82 5.89
C VAL A 146 1.57 -7.16 7.13
N GLY A 147 0.26 -6.97 7.07
CA GLY A 147 -0.60 -7.30 8.20
C GLY A 147 -2.09 -7.21 7.91
N THR A 148 -2.86 -7.60 8.90
CA THR A 148 -4.32 -7.53 8.90
C THR A 148 -4.79 -6.25 9.61
N HIS A 149 -5.99 -6.27 10.18
CA HIS A 149 -6.51 -5.18 11.02
C HIS A 149 -5.55 -4.75 12.16
N ALA A 150 -4.56 -5.58 12.50
CA ALA A 150 -3.55 -5.23 13.49
C ALA A 150 -2.76 -3.95 13.12
N LEU A 151 -2.62 -3.64 11.82
CA LEU A 151 -2.00 -2.40 11.32
C LEU A 151 -2.82 -1.15 11.67
N LEU A 152 -4.11 -1.30 11.96
CA LEU A 152 -5.04 -0.21 12.28
C LEU A 152 -5.04 0.15 13.77
N SER A 153 -4.34 -0.64 14.62
CA SER A 153 -4.23 -0.40 16.06
C SER A 153 -3.55 0.94 16.33
N GLU A 154 -4.06 1.71 17.28
CA GLU A 154 -3.48 3.01 17.68
C GLU A 154 -2.01 2.91 18.10
N SER A 155 -1.60 1.76 18.64
CA SER A 155 -0.22 1.48 19.02
C SER A 155 0.76 1.36 17.85
N VAL A 156 0.29 1.29 16.60
CA VAL A 156 1.15 1.21 15.41
C VAL A 156 1.33 2.60 14.84
N THR A 157 2.52 3.12 14.91
CA THR A 157 2.93 4.39 14.32
C THR A 157 3.98 4.14 13.25
N PHE A 158 3.82 4.73 12.08
CA PHE A 158 4.80 4.65 11.00
C PHE A 158 5.72 5.86 11.04
N ARG A 159 6.99 5.66 10.75
CA ARG A 159 7.94 6.76 10.60
C ARG A 159 7.62 7.64 9.39
N GLU A 160 7.36 7.02 8.23
CA GLU A 160 7.04 7.72 6.98
C GLU A 160 6.21 6.81 6.06
N LEU A 161 4.92 6.65 6.36
CA LEU A 161 4.01 5.86 5.53
C LEU A 161 3.65 6.63 4.27
N SER A 162 4.13 6.19 3.10
CA SER A 162 3.87 6.86 1.83
C SER A 162 3.02 6.06 0.85
N ALA A 163 2.86 4.75 1.07
CA ALA A 163 1.96 3.94 0.26
C ALA A 163 1.23 2.87 1.07
N VAL A 164 0.03 2.57 0.64
CA VAL A 164 -0.82 1.49 1.17
C VAL A 164 -1.22 0.59 0.01
N VAL A 165 -0.92 -0.69 0.14
CA VAL A 165 -1.41 -1.75 -0.75
C VAL A 165 -2.54 -2.47 -0.03
N VAL A 166 -3.70 -2.59 -0.67
CA VAL A 166 -4.87 -3.31 -0.12
C VAL A 166 -5.17 -4.49 -1.02
N ASP A 167 -5.13 -5.69 -0.46
CA ASP A 167 -5.56 -6.90 -1.16
C ASP A 167 -7.02 -7.20 -0.86
N GLU A 168 -7.79 -7.65 -1.88
CA GLU A 168 -9.19 -8.02 -1.72
C GLU A 168 -10.08 -6.89 -1.14
N GLN A 169 -10.19 -5.76 -1.85
CA GLN A 169 -10.89 -4.54 -1.42
C GLN A 169 -12.29 -4.79 -0.82
N HIS A 170 -13.05 -5.76 -1.34
CA HIS A 170 -14.43 -6.02 -0.91
C HIS A 170 -14.53 -6.53 0.54
N ARG A 171 -13.44 -6.98 1.15
CA ARG A 171 -13.38 -7.43 2.55
C ARG A 171 -13.01 -6.33 3.54
N PHE A 172 -12.58 -5.15 3.05
CA PHE A 172 -12.26 -4.00 3.90
C PHE A 172 -13.25 -2.87 3.68
N GLY A 173 -13.90 -2.42 4.76
CA GLY A 173 -14.76 -1.23 4.74
C GLY A 173 -13.98 0.06 4.44
N VAL A 174 -14.68 1.08 3.94
CA VAL A 174 -14.10 2.41 3.67
C VAL A 174 -13.43 2.99 4.93
N ALA A 175 -14.05 2.81 6.10
CA ALA A 175 -13.55 3.30 7.38
C ALA A 175 -12.19 2.72 7.78
N GLN A 176 -11.92 1.45 7.48
CA GLN A 176 -10.65 0.80 7.79
C GLN A 176 -9.51 1.34 6.92
N ARG A 177 -9.78 1.59 5.63
CA ARG A 177 -8.82 2.21 4.72
C ARG A 177 -8.50 3.65 5.12
N LEU A 178 -9.51 4.41 5.53
CA LEU A 178 -9.33 5.79 6.03
C LEU A 178 -8.46 5.82 7.27
N LYS A 179 -8.67 4.92 8.25
CA LYS A 179 -7.82 4.83 9.45
C LYS A 179 -6.34 4.63 9.12
N LEU A 180 -6.01 3.84 8.08
CA LEU A 180 -4.62 3.65 7.68
C LEU A 180 -4.06 4.87 6.93
N VAL A 181 -4.90 5.55 6.16
CA VAL A 181 -4.54 6.83 5.53
C VAL A 181 -4.26 7.90 6.58
N ASP A 182 -5.05 7.96 7.64
CA ASP A 182 -4.86 8.93 8.73
C ASP A 182 -3.53 8.71 9.48
N LYS A 183 -3.03 7.48 9.51
CA LYS A 183 -1.74 7.14 10.13
C LYS A 183 -0.52 7.67 9.35
N ALA A 184 -0.68 8.06 8.11
CA ALA A 184 0.38 8.68 7.32
C ALA A 184 0.69 10.12 7.73
N GLY A 185 -0.06 10.69 8.67
CA GLY A 185 0.17 12.03 9.19
C GLY A 185 -0.24 13.13 8.21
N VAL A 186 0.64 14.14 8.02
CA VAL A 186 0.32 15.35 7.23
C VAL A 186 0.16 15.06 5.73
N ARG A 187 0.82 14.03 5.23
CA ARG A 187 0.80 13.67 3.80
C ARG A 187 -0.10 12.46 3.57
N ALA A 188 -0.99 12.55 2.59
CA ALA A 188 -1.83 11.42 2.22
C ALA A 188 -0.98 10.33 1.51
N PRO A 189 -1.07 9.06 1.90
CA PRO A 189 -0.34 7.99 1.24
C PRO A 189 -0.95 7.68 -0.14
N HIS A 190 -0.13 7.18 -1.04
CA HIS A 190 -0.59 6.55 -2.27
C HIS A 190 -1.36 5.26 -1.95
N LEU A 191 -2.45 5.00 -2.65
CA LEU A 191 -3.29 3.82 -2.46
C LEU A 191 -3.31 2.95 -3.71
N LEU A 192 -2.91 1.71 -3.55
CA LEU A 192 -2.96 0.67 -4.57
C LEU A 192 -3.86 -0.46 -4.09
N VAL A 193 -4.95 -0.72 -4.80
CA VAL A 193 -5.90 -1.77 -4.45
C VAL A 193 -5.77 -2.92 -5.43
N MET A 194 -5.62 -4.13 -4.95
CA MET A 194 -5.61 -5.35 -5.77
C MET A 194 -6.96 -6.06 -5.65
N THR A 195 -7.52 -6.50 -6.77
CA THR A 195 -8.75 -7.30 -6.80
C THR A 195 -8.73 -8.34 -7.91
N ALA A 196 -9.27 -9.51 -7.62
CA ALA A 196 -9.46 -10.56 -8.61
C ALA A 196 -10.79 -10.43 -9.37
N THR A 197 -11.81 -9.82 -8.74
CA THR A 197 -13.13 -9.71 -9.34
C THR A 197 -13.26 -8.46 -10.23
N PRO A 198 -13.73 -8.60 -11.48
CA PRO A 198 -14.15 -7.43 -12.25
C PRO A 198 -15.33 -6.77 -11.53
N ILE A 199 -15.27 -5.45 -11.36
CA ILE A 199 -16.46 -4.69 -10.93
C ILE A 199 -17.49 -4.84 -12.08
N PRO A 200 -18.69 -5.38 -11.83
CA PRO A 200 -19.71 -5.41 -12.85
C PRO A 200 -19.95 -3.99 -13.37
N ARG A 201 -19.89 -3.78 -14.69
CA ARG A 201 -20.13 -2.46 -15.32
C ARG A 201 -21.52 -1.88 -15.02
N SER A 202 -22.40 -2.67 -14.44
CA SER A 202 -23.77 -2.29 -14.04
C SER A 202 -23.86 -1.36 -12.81
N LEU A 203 -22.75 -0.99 -12.17
CA LEU A 203 -22.70 -0.05 -11.04
C LEU A 203 -22.11 1.33 -11.42
N ALA A 204 -21.88 1.58 -12.69
CA ALA A 204 -21.49 2.89 -13.22
C ALA A 204 -22.73 3.62 -13.79
N LEU A 205 -23.68 3.95 -12.91
CA LEU A 205 -24.77 4.89 -13.17
C LEU A 205 -24.71 5.99 -12.11
#